data_5473a076847afd811369c23f20bc9719
#
_entry.id   5473a076847afd811369c23f20bc9719
#
_cell.length_a   1.000
_cell.length_b   1.000
_cell.length_c   1.000
_cell.angle_alpha   90.00
_cell.angle_beta   90.00
_cell.angle_gamma   90.00
#
_symmetry.space_group_name_H-M   'P 1'
#
loop_
_entity.id
_entity.type
_entity.pdbx_description
1 polymer ?
#
loop_
_entity_poly.entity_id
_entity_poly.type
_entity_poly.pdbx_seq_one_letter_code
_entity_poly.pdbx_strand_id
1 'polypeptide(L)'
;YTVDYNSGAERTASVVYTINTNDASANGAITYTKSVSIIQRANGTALLRDYFSDGESVVLQAASASVPNKLNLVILGDGYQKKDLLKGGKFERSSASVMSAFFGVEPYTTFRDRFNVYMVAYESENEGPRLETAPESSHKTYFETYYKGGGNTYLNTSTAGQNKIFDIVRNTLGLKDNAYYRTVVILLSNTTENVGSTAYPSMTTTSKEATGDGYASFSIAMIAANSTATGGLVRHEAGGHAFGRLADEYVVSWYTPSVVNERHSLGFYRNVATDTSYWADFTQAGYTSAEVMYDQYISGLYRSTRESGIMWNNNGIFNAVSRWAIYDRIRKQTEGDSDYWSDFLKYDIKNK
;
A
#
# COMPACT_ATOMS: atom_id res chain seq x y z
N TYR A 1 -13.70 19.05 22.06
CA TYR A 1 -13.79 20.53 22.06
C TYR A 1 -15.24 20.93 21.89
N THR A 2 -15.76 21.73 22.81
CA THR A 2 -17.01 22.48 22.64
C THR A 2 -16.66 23.82 22.01
N VAL A 3 -17.35 24.20 20.95
CA VAL A 3 -17.22 25.52 20.32
C VAL A 3 -18.45 26.30 20.71
N ASP A 4 -18.26 27.40 21.40
CA ASP A 4 -19.38 28.27 21.80
C ASP A 4 -20.06 28.89 20.57
N TYR A 5 -21.35 29.13 20.68
CA TYR A 5 -22.16 29.79 19.66
C TYR A 5 -21.57 31.15 19.27
N ASN A 6 -21.35 31.38 17.99
CA ASN A 6 -20.81 32.63 17.49
C ASN A 6 -21.94 33.54 16.98
N SER A 7 -22.32 34.53 17.78
CA SER A 7 -23.28 35.57 17.39
C SER A 7 -22.66 36.75 16.65
N GLY A 8 -21.35 36.75 16.45
CA GLY A 8 -20.59 37.84 15.84
C GLY A 8 -20.06 37.53 14.45
N ALA A 9 -19.03 38.25 14.06
CA ALA A 9 -18.33 38.07 12.78
C ALA A 9 -17.61 36.71 12.72
N GLU A 10 -17.26 36.26 11.50
CA GLU A 10 -16.47 35.07 11.28
C GLU A 10 -15.18 35.10 12.10
N ARG A 11 -14.85 33.97 12.73
CA ARG A 11 -13.62 33.79 13.51
C ARG A 11 -12.84 32.62 12.93
N THR A 12 -11.55 32.80 12.81
CA THR A 12 -10.61 31.72 12.43
C THR A 12 -9.71 31.42 13.62
N ALA A 13 -9.63 30.15 13.97
CA ALA A 13 -8.68 29.64 14.96
C ALA A 13 -7.85 28.51 14.33
N SER A 14 -6.57 28.47 14.67
CA SER A 14 -5.72 27.34 14.33
C SER A 14 -5.53 26.47 15.56
N VAL A 15 -5.82 25.18 15.41
CA VAL A 15 -5.45 24.17 16.41
C VAL A 15 -4.22 23.43 15.91
N VAL A 16 -3.15 23.55 16.65
CA VAL A 16 -1.89 22.84 16.35
C VAL A 16 -1.84 21.59 17.23
N TYR A 17 -1.85 20.43 16.59
CA TYR A 17 -1.62 19.16 17.28
C TYR A 17 -0.15 18.82 17.18
N THR A 18 0.52 18.71 18.31
CA THR A 18 1.87 18.19 18.39
C THR A 18 1.81 16.82 19.04
N ILE A 19 2.16 15.78 18.31
CA ILE A 19 2.31 14.43 18.84
C ILE A 19 3.79 14.20 19.03
N ASN A 20 4.21 14.12 20.27
CA ASN A 20 5.55 13.69 20.63
C ASN A 20 5.51 12.18 20.86
N THR A 21 6.12 11.40 19.98
CA THR A 21 6.31 9.98 20.23
C THR A 21 7.55 9.84 21.11
N ASN A 22 7.36 9.52 22.38
CA ASN A 22 8.44 9.07 23.27
C ASN A 22 8.75 7.60 22.94
N ASP A 23 9.28 7.35 21.75
CA ASP A 23 9.84 6.04 21.44
C ASP A 23 11.29 6.04 21.91
N ALA A 24 11.54 5.38 23.03
CA ALA A 24 12.87 5.26 23.63
C ALA A 24 13.85 4.45 22.74
N SER A 25 13.38 3.84 21.67
CA SER A 25 14.18 3.06 20.71
C SER A 25 14.68 3.87 19.51
N ALA A 26 14.10 5.04 19.25
CA ALA A 26 14.54 5.92 18.18
C ALA A 26 15.43 7.03 18.73
N ASN A 27 16.57 7.28 18.09
CA ASN A 27 17.47 8.39 18.40
C ASN A 27 16.79 9.75 18.10
N GLY A 28 15.88 10.17 18.97
CA GLY A 28 15.21 11.47 18.93
C GLY A 28 13.68 11.36 18.93
N ALA A 29 13.04 12.27 19.66
CA ALA A 29 11.60 12.41 19.65
C ALA A 29 11.14 12.87 18.25
N ILE A 30 10.28 12.09 17.60
CA ILE A 30 9.65 12.51 16.34
C ILE A 30 8.47 13.39 16.71
N THR A 31 8.54 14.67 16.34
CA THR A 31 7.45 15.61 16.55
C THR A 31 6.64 15.75 15.26
N TYR A 32 5.39 15.32 15.31
CA TYR A 32 4.43 15.58 14.24
C TYR A 32 3.60 16.81 14.60
N THR A 33 3.64 17.82 13.75
CA THR A 33 2.80 19.01 13.92
C THR A 33 1.81 19.08 12.77
N LYS A 34 0.52 19.03 13.07
CA LYS A 34 -0.56 19.30 12.10
C LYS A 34 -1.35 20.50 12.58
N SER A 35 -1.44 21.52 11.74
CA SER A 35 -2.32 22.67 11.97
C SER A 35 -3.66 22.41 11.31
N VAL A 36 -4.74 22.56 12.07
CA VAL A 36 -6.10 22.52 11.56
C VAL A 36 -6.71 23.89 11.76
N SER A 37 -7.11 24.53 10.66
CA SER A 37 -7.85 25.81 10.73
C SER A 37 -9.32 25.52 11.03
N ILE A 38 -9.82 26.05 12.12
CA ILE A 38 -11.24 26.04 12.47
C ILE A 38 -11.81 27.40 12.11
N ILE A 39 -12.75 27.43 11.17
CA ILE A 39 -13.47 28.63 10.80
C ILE A 39 -14.87 28.57 11.44
N GLN A 40 -15.10 29.42 12.41
CA GLN A 40 -16.43 29.62 12.99
C GLN A 40 -17.10 30.82 12.33
N ARG A 41 -18.10 30.57 11.51
CA ARG A 41 -18.80 31.58 10.75
C ARG A 41 -19.81 32.36 11.60
N ALA A 42 -20.14 33.56 11.12
CA ALA A 42 -21.21 34.36 11.69
C ALA A 42 -22.56 33.62 11.63
N ASN A 43 -23.42 33.94 12.58
CA ASN A 43 -24.76 33.34 12.68
C ASN A 43 -25.54 33.49 11.37
N GLY A 44 -26.17 32.41 10.93
CA GLY A 44 -26.99 32.40 9.71
C GLY A 44 -26.26 32.11 8.41
N THR A 45 -24.92 31.96 8.42
CA THR A 45 -24.16 31.57 7.24
C THR A 45 -24.04 30.03 7.22
N ALA A 46 -24.44 29.42 6.11
CA ALA A 46 -24.22 27.98 5.91
C ALA A 46 -22.75 27.64 6.11
N LEU A 47 -22.46 26.60 6.87
CA LEU A 47 -21.12 26.08 6.98
C LEU A 47 -20.64 25.73 5.57
N LEU A 48 -19.65 26.45 5.04
CA LEU A 48 -18.96 26.03 3.84
C LEU A 48 -18.20 24.77 4.22
N ARG A 49 -18.71 23.64 3.77
CA ARG A 49 -17.98 22.38 3.87
C ARG A 49 -16.87 22.44 2.83
N ASP A 50 -15.64 22.30 3.29
CA ASP A 50 -14.46 22.24 2.42
C ASP A 50 -14.31 20.80 1.94
N TYR A 51 -14.51 20.59 0.65
CA TYR A 51 -14.38 19.29 0.01
C TYR A 51 -13.12 19.25 -0.83
N PHE A 52 -12.50 18.09 -0.92
CA PHE A 52 -11.51 17.85 -1.94
C PHE A 52 -12.13 17.97 -3.33
N SER A 53 -11.42 18.62 -4.22
CA SER A 53 -11.76 18.69 -5.65
C SER A 53 -11.20 17.47 -6.37
N ASP A 54 -11.77 17.15 -7.54
CA ASP A 54 -11.21 16.10 -8.40
C ASP A 54 -9.77 16.42 -8.79
N GLY A 55 -8.88 15.44 -8.58
CA GLY A 55 -7.46 15.59 -8.81
C GLY A 55 -6.69 16.36 -7.72
N GLU A 56 -7.37 16.85 -6.68
CA GLU A 56 -6.67 17.48 -5.56
C GLU A 56 -5.79 16.46 -4.85
N SER A 57 -4.48 16.73 -4.84
CA SER A 57 -3.47 15.89 -4.23
C SER A 57 -2.98 16.47 -2.91
N VAL A 58 -2.78 15.59 -1.94
CA VAL A 58 -2.22 15.94 -0.62
C VAL A 58 -0.99 15.08 -0.36
N VAL A 59 0.10 15.70 0.04
CA VAL A 59 1.28 15.00 0.56
C VAL A 59 1.02 14.66 2.02
N LEU A 60 0.68 13.39 2.31
CA LEU A 60 0.48 12.93 3.68
C LEU A 60 1.80 12.74 4.42
N GLN A 61 2.85 12.41 3.69
CA GLN A 61 4.21 12.27 4.19
C GLN A 61 5.21 12.59 3.08
N ALA A 62 6.25 13.35 3.42
CA ALA A 62 7.42 13.52 2.58
C ALA A 62 8.54 12.57 3.05
N ALA A 63 9.22 11.94 2.09
CA ALA A 63 10.43 11.19 2.37
C ALA A 63 11.55 12.11 2.85
N SER A 64 12.49 11.58 3.63
CA SER A 64 13.67 12.32 4.06
C SER A 64 14.44 12.89 2.86
N ALA A 65 14.93 14.12 3.01
CA ALA A 65 15.75 14.77 1.98
C ALA A 65 17.07 14.03 1.71
N SER A 66 17.57 13.29 2.71
CA SER A 66 18.81 12.51 2.59
C SER A 66 18.66 11.23 1.75
N VAL A 67 17.45 10.80 1.45
CA VAL A 67 17.21 9.60 0.61
C VAL A 67 17.37 9.97 -0.86
N PRO A 68 18.34 9.40 -1.57
CA PRO A 68 18.63 9.80 -2.96
C PRO A 68 17.50 9.40 -3.92
N ASN A 69 16.98 8.19 -3.79
CA ASN A 69 15.91 7.67 -4.61
C ASN A 69 14.70 7.34 -3.73
N LYS A 70 13.67 8.19 -3.79
CA LYS A 70 12.50 8.07 -2.93
C LYS A 70 11.53 7.03 -3.47
N LEU A 71 10.93 6.27 -2.57
CA LEU A 71 9.81 5.40 -2.85
C LEU A 71 8.50 6.21 -2.78
N ASN A 72 7.47 5.77 -3.47
CA ASN A 72 6.20 6.48 -3.49
C ASN A 72 5.04 5.53 -3.19
N LEU A 73 4.19 5.93 -2.27
CA LEU A 73 2.92 5.30 -1.99
C LEU A 73 1.82 6.28 -2.40
N VAL A 74 0.98 5.89 -3.33
CA VAL A 74 -0.11 6.72 -3.84
C VAL A 74 -1.43 6.10 -3.42
N ILE A 75 -2.25 6.85 -2.69
CA ILE A 75 -3.56 6.40 -2.21
C ILE A 75 -4.64 7.10 -3.04
N LEU A 76 -5.43 6.32 -3.75
CA LEU A 76 -6.57 6.75 -4.55
C LEU A 76 -7.85 6.16 -3.97
N GLY A 77 -8.96 6.89 -4.08
CA GLY A 77 -10.27 6.42 -3.61
C GLY A 77 -11.21 6.15 -4.76
N ASP A 78 -11.90 5.00 -4.76
CA ASP A 78 -12.96 4.69 -5.69
C ASP A 78 -14.28 4.40 -4.98
N GLY A 79 -15.40 4.82 -5.56
CA GLY A 79 -16.71 4.72 -4.93
C GLY A 79 -16.92 5.69 -3.76
N TYR A 80 -16.13 6.75 -3.65
CA TYR A 80 -16.34 7.84 -2.72
C TYR A 80 -17.16 8.94 -3.39
N GLN A 81 -18.32 9.23 -2.83
CA GLN A 81 -19.20 10.30 -3.32
C GLN A 81 -18.79 11.65 -2.72
N LYS A 82 -19.35 12.74 -3.21
CA LYS A 82 -19.07 14.11 -2.72
C LYS A 82 -19.09 14.22 -1.19
N LYS A 83 -20.10 13.64 -0.54
CA LYS A 83 -20.23 13.62 0.93
C LYS A 83 -19.02 13.01 1.65
N ASP A 84 -18.34 12.05 1.02
CA ASP A 84 -17.21 11.30 1.58
C ASP A 84 -15.87 12.04 1.40
N LEU A 85 -15.84 13.01 0.50
CA LEU A 85 -14.67 13.83 0.16
C LEU A 85 -14.58 15.12 0.99
N LEU A 86 -15.40 15.28 2.03
CA LEU A 86 -15.24 16.37 2.99
C LEU A 86 -13.82 16.28 3.61
N LYS A 87 -13.09 17.39 3.69
CA LYS A 87 -11.78 17.44 4.39
C LYS A 87 -11.99 17.09 5.87
N GLY A 88 -11.16 16.19 6.40
CA GLY A 88 -11.39 15.50 7.66
C GLY A 88 -12.44 14.39 7.58
N GLY A 89 -13.02 14.13 6.40
CA GLY A 89 -14.10 13.17 6.16
C GLY A 89 -13.64 11.72 5.99
N LYS A 90 -14.53 10.92 5.39
CA LYS A 90 -14.36 9.46 5.27
C LYS A 90 -13.11 9.07 4.48
N PHE A 91 -12.91 9.66 3.30
CA PHE A 91 -11.78 9.33 2.44
C PHE A 91 -10.43 9.66 3.09
N GLU A 92 -10.29 10.86 3.67
CA GLU A 92 -9.04 11.26 4.33
C GLU A 92 -8.74 10.36 5.54
N ARG A 93 -9.74 10.02 6.35
CA ARG A 93 -9.54 9.09 7.48
C ARG A 93 -9.17 7.69 7.03
N SER A 94 -9.82 7.18 5.97
CA SER A 94 -9.46 5.87 5.38
C SER A 94 -8.02 5.88 4.87
N SER A 95 -7.59 6.95 4.20
CA SER A 95 -6.22 7.10 3.69
C SER A 95 -5.19 7.14 4.83
N ALA A 96 -5.48 7.86 5.92
CA ALA A 96 -4.62 7.91 7.09
C ALA A 96 -4.52 6.53 7.78
N SER A 97 -5.63 5.80 7.88
CA SER A 97 -5.67 4.43 8.43
C SER A 97 -4.83 3.46 7.60
N VAL A 98 -4.97 3.54 6.28
CA VAL A 98 -4.20 2.72 5.34
C VAL A 98 -2.70 3.01 5.43
N MET A 99 -2.31 4.28 5.46
CA MET A 99 -0.91 4.68 5.65
C MET A 99 -0.37 4.12 6.99
N SER A 100 -1.15 4.21 8.06
CA SER A 100 -0.76 3.66 9.37
C SER A 100 -0.60 2.13 9.31
N ALA A 101 -1.50 1.42 8.64
CA ALA A 101 -1.42 -0.04 8.50
C ALA A 101 -0.21 -0.48 7.68
N PHE A 102 0.11 0.22 6.58
CA PHE A 102 1.26 -0.07 5.73
C PHE A 102 2.59 0.06 6.49
N PHE A 103 2.75 1.15 7.24
CA PHE A 103 3.95 1.40 8.03
C PHE A 103 3.92 0.77 9.43
N GLY A 104 2.88 0.05 9.80
CA GLY A 104 2.73 -0.60 11.10
C GLY A 104 3.38 -1.98 11.18
N VAL A 105 4.22 -2.39 10.23
CA VAL A 105 4.89 -3.69 10.20
C VAL A 105 6.29 -3.56 9.61
N GLU A 106 7.25 -4.32 10.17
CA GLU A 106 8.61 -4.36 9.63
C GLU A 106 8.69 -5.09 8.28
N PRO A 107 9.54 -4.63 7.36
CA PRO A 107 10.54 -3.54 7.44
C PRO A 107 10.01 -2.12 7.20
N TYR A 108 8.72 -1.95 6.86
CA TYR A 108 8.17 -0.63 6.49
C TYR A 108 8.23 0.39 7.63
N THR A 109 8.12 -0.06 8.89
CA THR A 109 8.25 0.81 10.06
C THR A 109 9.62 1.47 10.10
N THR A 110 10.69 0.66 10.00
CA THR A 110 12.08 1.16 10.02
C THR A 110 12.40 2.07 8.84
N PHE A 111 11.87 1.76 7.65
CA PHE A 111 12.17 2.51 6.42
C PHE A 111 11.08 3.50 6.01
N ARG A 112 10.24 3.89 6.94
CA ARG A 112 9.12 4.80 6.68
C ARG A 112 9.57 6.13 6.06
N ASP A 113 10.69 6.66 6.49
CA ASP A 113 11.28 7.91 6.03
C ASP A 113 11.75 7.89 4.56
N ARG A 114 11.77 6.73 3.93
CA ARG A 114 12.12 6.56 2.52
C ARG A 114 10.96 6.77 1.55
N PHE A 115 9.75 6.90 2.09
CA PHE A 115 8.52 6.99 1.30
C PHE A 115 7.93 8.39 1.28
N ASN A 116 7.65 8.90 0.08
CA ASN A 116 6.60 9.89 -0.09
C ASN A 116 5.25 9.17 -0.06
N VAL A 117 4.26 9.77 0.59
CA VAL A 117 2.88 9.28 0.59
C VAL A 117 1.98 10.39 0.07
N TYR A 118 1.26 10.08 -1.00
CA TYR A 118 0.29 10.96 -1.64
C TYR A 118 -1.11 10.40 -1.47
N MET A 119 -2.06 11.28 -1.27
CA MET A 119 -3.49 11.01 -1.38
C MET A 119 -4.05 11.87 -2.51
N VAL A 120 -4.84 11.30 -3.43
CA VAL A 120 -5.48 12.06 -4.50
C VAL A 120 -6.97 11.73 -4.51
N ALA A 121 -7.80 12.77 -4.48
CA ALA A 121 -9.25 12.65 -4.39
C ALA A 121 -9.91 12.67 -5.78
N TYR A 122 -10.90 11.80 -5.96
CA TYR A 122 -11.79 11.81 -7.11
C TYR A 122 -13.21 11.42 -6.69
N GLU A 123 -14.20 12.17 -7.18
CA GLU A 123 -15.61 11.91 -6.91
C GLU A 123 -16.15 10.78 -7.80
N SER A 124 -16.90 9.87 -7.21
CA SER A 124 -17.65 8.82 -7.91
C SER A 124 -19.16 9.12 -7.85
N GLU A 125 -19.90 8.81 -8.94
CA GLU A 125 -21.36 8.94 -8.95
C GLU A 125 -22.00 7.97 -7.94
N ASN A 126 -21.49 6.73 -7.90
CA ASN A 126 -22.02 5.67 -7.03
C ASN A 126 -21.03 5.29 -5.93
N GLU A 127 -21.56 4.81 -4.81
CA GLU A 127 -20.79 4.33 -3.68
C GLU A 127 -20.34 2.89 -3.88
N GLY A 128 -19.04 2.62 -3.65
CA GLY A 128 -18.46 1.28 -3.69
C GLY A 128 -18.29 0.69 -5.09
N PRO A 129 -17.76 -0.54 -5.18
CA PRO A 129 -17.55 -1.23 -6.45
C PRO A 129 -18.85 -1.83 -6.98
N ARG A 130 -18.96 -1.97 -8.31
CA ARG A 130 -20.07 -2.70 -8.92
C ARG A 130 -19.87 -4.22 -8.84
N LEU A 131 -20.92 -4.98 -9.10
CA LEU A 131 -20.78 -6.40 -9.40
C LEU A 131 -20.25 -6.59 -10.82
N GLU A 132 -19.41 -7.60 -11.06
CA GLU A 132 -18.87 -7.90 -12.40
C GLU A 132 -19.99 -8.14 -13.41
N THR A 133 -21.06 -8.79 -13.01
CA THR A 133 -22.23 -9.12 -13.85
C THR A 133 -23.16 -7.92 -14.09
N ALA A 134 -23.02 -6.84 -13.35
CA ALA A 134 -23.83 -5.64 -13.54
C ALA A 134 -23.32 -4.83 -14.73
N PRO A 135 -24.22 -4.23 -15.56
CA PRO A 135 -23.80 -3.34 -16.63
C PRO A 135 -22.96 -2.17 -16.10
N GLU A 136 -21.92 -1.79 -16.81
CA GLU A 136 -21.06 -0.64 -16.41
C GLU A 136 -21.84 0.67 -16.33
N SER A 137 -22.86 0.83 -17.17
CA SER A 137 -23.73 2.01 -17.15
C SER A 137 -24.61 2.13 -15.91
N SER A 138 -24.83 1.03 -15.19
CA SER A 138 -25.72 1.01 -14.02
C SER A 138 -25.06 1.43 -12.70
N HIS A 139 -23.73 1.42 -12.64
CA HIS A 139 -22.97 1.74 -11.45
C HIS A 139 -21.61 2.31 -11.82
N LYS A 140 -21.48 3.62 -11.67
CA LYS A 140 -20.34 4.38 -12.16
C LYS A 140 -19.49 4.88 -11.00
N THR A 141 -18.27 4.36 -10.92
CA THR A 141 -17.23 4.89 -10.05
C THR A 141 -16.09 5.47 -10.89
N TYR A 142 -15.25 6.31 -10.30
CA TYR A 142 -14.21 7.01 -11.06
C TYR A 142 -13.20 6.05 -11.69
N PHE A 143 -12.74 5.04 -10.93
CA PHE A 143 -11.77 4.05 -11.38
C PHE A 143 -12.42 2.73 -11.83
N GLU A 144 -13.74 2.68 -11.89
CA GLU A 144 -14.50 1.54 -12.43
C GLU A 144 -14.16 0.23 -11.70
N THR A 145 -14.03 0.28 -10.35
CA THR A 145 -13.80 -0.92 -9.56
C THR A 145 -15.01 -1.85 -9.57
N TYR A 146 -14.74 -3.14 -9.54
CA TYR A 146 -15.77 -4.17 -9.49
C TYR A 146 -15.32 -5.40 -8.71
N TYR A 147 -16.29 -6.13 -8.17
CA TYR A 147 -16.08 -7.46 -7.60
C TYR A 147 -15.99 -8.49 -8.71
N LYS A 148 -14.93 -9.26 -8.75
CA LYS A 148 -14.71 -10.30 -9.76
C LYS A 148 -14.97 -11.69 -9.18
N GLY A 149 -15.48 -12.60 -10.05
CA GLY A 149 -15.75 -13.99 -9.69
C GLY A 149 -17.01 -14.15 -8.84
N GLY A 150 -18.05 -14.70 -9.29
CA GLY A 150 -19.34 -15.14 -8.72
C GLY A 150 -19.64 -14.84 -7.25
N GLY A 151 -19.53 -13.61 -6.82
CA GLY A 151 -19.64 -13.13 -5.44
C GLY A 151 -18.49 -12.21 -5.09
N ASN A 152 -18.52 -11.54 -3.97
CA ASN A 152 -17.54 -10.51 -3.54
C ASN A 152 -16.18 -11.15 -3.15
N THR A 153 -15.51 -11.83 -4.10
CA THR A 153 -14.32 -12.63 -3.82
C THR A 153 -13.03 -11.83 -3.88
N TYR A 154 -12.89 -10.94 -4.86
CA TYR A 154 -11.77 -10.00 -4.94
C TYR A 154 -12.12 -8.78 -5.80
N LEU A 155 -11.36 -7.72 -5.64
CA LEU A 155 -11.53 -6.48 -6.38
C LEU A 155 -10.74 -6.50 -7.69
N ASN A 156 -11.27 -5.81 -8.69
CA ASN A 156 -10.54 -5.49 -9.91
C ASN A 156 -10.97 -4.10 -10.39
N THR A 157 -10.25 -3.56 -11.37
CA THR A 157 -10.59 -2.32 -12.06
C THR A 157 -10.50 -2.53 -13.56
N SER A 158 -11.30 -1.78 -14.33
CA SER A 158 -11.27 -1.87 -15.78
C SER A 158 -9.93 -1.38 -16.37
N THR A 159 -9.68 -1.70 -17.64
CA THR A 159 -8.54 -1.13 -18.36
C THR A 159 -8.60 0.40 -18.40
N ALA A 160 -9.79 0.98 -18.55
CA ALA A 160 -9.97 2.43 -18.51
C ALA A 160 -9.64 3.00 -17.14
N GLY A 161 -10.07 2.33 -16.05
CA GLY A 161 -9.69 2.68 -14.68
C GLY A 161 -8.18 2.61 -14.45
N GLN A 162 -7.51 1.56 -14.93
CA GLN A 162 -6.04 1.46 -14.87
C GLN A 162 -5.35 2.61 -15.62
N ASN A 163 -5.83 2.96 -16.81
CA ASN A 163 -5.27 4.08 -17.57
C ASN A 163 -5.41 5.41 -16.83
N LYS A 164 -6.54 5.67 -16.16
CA LYS A 164 -6.71 6.84 -15.29
C LYS A 164 -5.67 6.86 -14.15
N ILE A 165 -5.42 5.71 -13.52
CA ILE A 165 -4.39 5.57 -12.48
C ILE A 165 -3.00 5.92 -13.04
N PHE A 166 -2.66 5.42 -14.23
CA PHE A 166 -1.40 5.76 -14.90
C PHE A 166 -1.25 7.25 -15.15
N ASP A 167 -2.29 7.88 -15.66
CA ASP A 167 -2.29 9.31 -15.93
C ASP A 167 -2.12 10.15 -14.66
N ILE A 168 -2.77 9.75 -13.57
CA ILE A 168 -2.64 10.43 -12.28
C ILE A 168 -1.20 10.33 -11.76
N VAL A 169 -0.63 9.15 -11.73
CA VAL A 169 0.76 8.95 -11.25
C VAL A 169 1.74 9.77 -12.09
N ARG A 170 1.62 9.71 -13.41
CA ARG A 170 2.56 10.40 -14.32
C ARG A 170 2.33 11.89 -14.44
N ASN A 171 1.08 12.32 -14.56
CA ASN A 171 0.74 13.67 -14.97
C ASN A 171 0.31 14.54 -13.79
N THR A 172 -0.53 14.03 -12.88
CA THR A 172 -0.96 14.79 -11.70
C THR A 172 0.13 14.87 -10.65
N LEU A 173 0.80 13.75 -10.36
CA LEU A 173 1.87 13.69 -9.35
C LEU A 173 3.27 13.91 -9.93
N GLY A 174 3.41 13.93 -11.26
CA GLY A 174 4.69 14.11 -11.92
C GLY A 174 5.70 12.99 -11.67
N LEU A 175 5.25 11.82 -11.25
CA LEU A 175 6.10 10.66 -10.99
C LEU A 175 6.41 9.97 -12.33
N LYS A 176 7.54 10.32 -12.92
CA LYS A 176 8.00 9.84 -14.23
C LYS A 176 9.29 9.04 -14.08
N ASP A 177 9.65 8.32 -15.14
CA ASP A 177 10.89 7.56 -15.25
C ASP A 177 11.11 6.64 -14.03
N ASN A 178 12.27 6.70 -13.42
CA ASN A 178 12.61 5.86 -12.28
C ASN A 178 11.68 6.03 -11.05
N ALA A 179 11.07 7.22 -10.85
CA ALA A 179 10.11 7.44 -9.78
C ALA A 179 8.83 6.64 -10.00
N TYR A 180 8.42 6.47 -11.26
CA TYR A 180 7.29 5.64 -11.64
C TYR A 180 7.47 4.19 -11.19
N TYR A 181 8.61 3.60 -11.41
CA TYR A 181 8.92 2.21 -11.04
C TYR A 181 9.07 1.99 -9.53
N ARG A 182 9.31 3.06 -8.78
CA ARG A 182 9.37 3.05 -7.32
C ARG A 182 8.03 3.42 -6.67
N THR A 183 6.93 3.28 -7.41
CA THR A 183 5.60 3.65 -6.96
C THR A 183 4.74 2.41 -6.73
N VAL A 184 4.03 2.38 -5.61
CA VAL A 184 2.92 1.48 -5.33
C VAL A 184 1.66 2.31 -5.23
N VAL A 185 0.61 1.91 -5.92
CA VAL A 185 -0.72 2.51 -5.80
C VAL A 185 -1.59 1.64 -4.92
N ILE A 186 -2.25 2.26 -3.95
CA ILE A 186 -3.34 1.65 -3.18
C ILE A 186 -4.65 2.28 -3.68
N LEU A 187 -5.46 1.47 -4.34
CA LEU A 187 -6.81 1.86 -4.76
C LEU A 187 -7.80 1.40 -3.69
N LEU A 188 -8.27 2.36 -2.91
CA LEU A 188 -9.26 2.12 -1.86
C LEU A 188 -10.66 2.10 -2.44
N SER A 189 -11.31 0.96 -2.43
CA SER A 189 -12.71 0.85 -2.76
C SER A 189 -13.58 1.10 -1.53
N ASN A 190 -14.54 2.01 -1.64
CA ASN A 190 -15.43 2.40 -0.54
C ASN A 190 -16.46 1.30 -0.24
N THR A 191 -16.01 0.19 0.31
CA THR A 191 -16.84 -0.97 0.66
C THR A 191 -16.45 -1.54 2.02
N THR A 192 -17.39 -2.24 2.64
CA THR A 192 -17.21 -2.97 3.92
C THR A 192 -16.90 -4.45 3.71
N GLU A 193 -16.94 -4.93 2.48
CA GLU A 193 -16.62 -6.33 2.16
C GLU A 193 -15.16 -6.65 2.52
N ASN A 194 -14.90 -7.89 2.89
CA ASN A 194 -13.54 -8.32 3.23
C ASN A 194 -12.81 -8.82 1.98
N VAL A 195 -12.41 -7.90 1.10
CA VAL A 195 -11.83 -8.21 -0.20
C VAL A 195 -10.61 -7.35 -0.51
N GLY A 196 -9.63 -7.96 -1.16
CA GLY A 196 -8.45 -7.30 -1.69
C GLY A 196 -7.90 -8.06 -2.88
N SER A 197 -7.02 -7.44 -3.63
CA SER A 197 -6.22 -8.07 -4.69
C SER A 197 -5.11 -7.14 -5.15
N THR A 198 -4.10 -7.70 -5.82
CA THR A 198 -3.02 -6.92 -6.44
C THR A 198 -2.91 -7.21 -7.93
N ALA A 199 -2.88 -6.16 -8.72
CA ALA A 199 -2.60 -6.23 -10.15
C ALA A 199 -1.20 -5.68 -10.45
N TYR A 200 -0.54 -6.31 -11.42
CA TYR A 200 0.70 -5.85 -12.03
C TYR A 200 0.41 -5.51 -13.49
N PRO A 201 -0.19 -4.34 -13.76
CA PRO A 201 -0.57 -4.00 -15.12
C PRO A 201 0.67 -3.85 -15.98
N SER A 202 0.72 -4.58 -17.10
CA SER A 202 1.75 -4.39 -18.10
C SER A 202 1.45 -3.09 -18.86
N MET A 203 2.37 -2.16 -18.85
CA MET A 203 2.28 -1.01 -19.74
C MET A 203 2.51 -1.47 -21.17
N THR A 204 1.51 -1.32 -22.00
CA THR A 204 1.54 -1.68 -23.42
C THR A 204 2.34 -0.70 -24.26
N THR A 205 2.99 0.31 -23.71
CA THR A 205 3.67 1.33 -24.48
C THR A 205 5.05 1.67 -23.96
N THR A 206 6.01 1.46 -24.82
CA THR A 206 7.27 2.20 -25.02
C THR A 206 8.26 2.34 -23.87
N SER A 207 7.94 2.08 -22.65
CA SER A 207 8.91 2.05 -21.56
C SER A 207 9.27 0.60 -21.20
N LYS A 208 9.90 -0.09 -22.14
CA LYS A 208 10.79 -1.21 -21.85
C LYS A 208 12.09 -0.68 -21.19
N GLU A 209 12.03 0.34 -20.42
CA GLU A 209 13.03 0.61 -19.43
C GLU A 209 12.84 -0.44 -18.36
N ALA A 210 13.37 -1.60 -18.68
CA ALA A 210 13.41 -2.73 -17.82
C ALA A 210 14.06 -2.29 -16.51
N THR A 211 13.28 -2.29 -15.46
CA THR A 211 13.79 -2.32 -14.09
C THR A 211 14.41 -3.69 -13.82
N GLY A 212 15.22 -4.25 -14.67
CA GLY A 212 15.88 -5.55 -14.52
C GLY A 212 15.00 -6.76 -14.20
N ASP A 213 13.73 -6.54 -13.87
CA ASP A 213 12.79 -7.53 -13.37
C ASP A 213 11.62 -7.85 -14.34
N GLY A 214 11.67 -7.31 -15.55
CA GLY A 214 10.71 -7.58 -16.64
C GLY A 214 9.30 -6.97 -16.47
N TYR A 215 8.96 -6.44 -15.30
CA TYR A 215 7.68 -5.77 -15.02
C TYR A 215 7.92 -4.27 -14.82
N ALA A 216 7.81 -3.55 -15.91
CA ALA A 216 8.15 -2.14 -16.00
C ALA A 216 7.08 -1.18 -15.42
N SER A 217 6.05 -1.66 -14.75
CA SER A 217 5.00 -0.82 -14.20
C SER A 217 4.94 -0.86 -12.67
N PHE A 218 4.33 0.15 -12.09
CA PHE A 218 3.97 0.08 -10.68
C PHE A 218 2.88 -0.97 -10.44
N SER A 219 2.73 -1.37 -9.19
CA SER A 219 1.68 -2.29 -8.77
C SER A 219 0.47 -1.52 -8.23
N ILE A 220 -0.73 -2.07 -8.44
CA ILE A 220 -1.98 -1.54 -7.91
C ILE A 220 -2.55 -2.54 -6.91
N ALA A 221 -2.53 -2.20 -5.63
CA ALA A 221 -3.22 -2.95 -4.58
C ALA A 221 -4.64 -2.39 -4.44
N MET A 222 -5.64 -3.17 -4.76
CA MET A 222 -7.05 -2.83 -4.64
C MET A 222 -7.59 -3.36 -3.32
N ILE A 223 -8.11 -2.50 -2.46
CA ILE A 223 -8.38 -2.84 -1.05
C ILE A 223 -9.73 -2.26 -0.62
N ALA A 224 -10.52 -3.05 0.08
CA ALA A 224 -11.73 -2.58 0.76
C ALA A 224 -11.35 -1.61 1.89
N ALA A 225 -11.89 -0.39 1.84
CA ALA A 225 -11.49 0.69 2.73
C ALA A 225 -12.12 0.65 4.12
N ASN A 226 -13.28 0.03 4.26
CA ASN A 226 -14.12 0.11 5.47
C ASN A 226 -14.39 -1.26 6.09
N SER A 227 -13.65 -2.28 5.70
CA SER A 227 -13.68 -3.61 6.30
C SER A 227 -12.90 -3.65 7.62
N THR A 228 -13.29 -4.50 8.54
CA THR A 228 -12.52 -4.80 9.74
C THR A 228 -11.15 -5.42 9.43
N ALA A 229 -11.00 -6.02 8.25
CA ALA A 229 -9.75 -6.61 7.76
C ALA A 229 -8.87 -5.63 6.98
N THR A 230 -9.29 -4.38 6.75
CA THR A 230 -8.57 -3.41 5.89
C THR A 230 -7.08 -3.33 6.25
N GLY A 231 -6.73 -3.27 7.53
CA GLY A 231 -5.33 -3.20 7.95
C GLY A 231 -4.51 -4.44 7.56
N GLY A 232 -5.09 -5.64 7.66
CA GLY A 232 -4.48 -6.89 7.20
C GLY A 232 -4.34 -6.93 5.69
N LEU A 233 -5.40 -6.54 4.96
CA LEU A 233 -5.38 -6.45 3.50
C LEU A 233 -4.33 -5.47 2.99
N VAL A 234 -4.16 -4.32 3.62
CA VAL A 234 -3.10 -3.36 3.26
C VAL A 234 -1.72 -3.99 3.37
N ARG A 235 -1.43 -4.67 4.47
CA ARG A 235 -0.15 -5.34 4.66
C ARG A 235 0.08 -6.46 3.66
N HIS A 236 -0.95 -7.27 3.39
CA HIS A 236 -0.89 -8.38 2.44
C HIS A 236 -0.77 -7.87 0.99
N GLU A 237 -1.76 -7.10 0.53
CA GLU A 237 -1.84 -6.67 -0.87
C GLU A 237 -0.80 -5.60 -1.22
N ALA A 238 -0.74 -4.51 -0.45
CA ALA A 238 0.16 -3.42 -0.77
C ALA A 238 1.60 -3.69 -0.29
N GLY A 239 1.77 -4.20 0.93
CA GLY A 239 3.08 -4.50 1.48
C GLY A 239 3.66 -5.78 0.91
N GLY A 240 2.90 -6.88 0.94
CA GLY A 240 3.36 -8.20 0.49
C GLY A 240 3.46 -8.33 -1.01
N HIS A 241 2.33 -8.27 -1.70
CA HIS A 241 2.32 -8.43 -3.16
C HIS A 241 2.87 -7.22 -3.88
N ALA A 242 2.25 -6.06 -3.74
CA ALA A 242 2.55 -4.91 -4.60
C ALA A 242 3.98 -4.41 -4.44
N PHE A 243 4.44 -4.18 -3.22
CA PHE A 243 5.80 -3.72 -2.98
C PHE A 243 6.78 -4.90 -2.82
N GLY A 244 6.48 -5.85 -1.91
CA GLY A 244 7.38 -6.97 -1.58
C GLY A 244 7.52 -8.00 -2.69
N ARG A 245 6.61 -8.02 -3.67
CA ARG A 245 6.55 -9.01 -4.77
C ARG A 245 6.49 -10.44 -4.26
N LEU A 246 5.87 -10.63 -3.10
CA LEU A 246 5.73 -11.92 -2.46
C LEU A 246 4.60 -12.74 -3.08
N ALA A 247 4.69 -14.06 -2.99
CA ALA A 247 3.62 -14.98 -3.30
C ALA A 247 2.70 -15.16 -2.09
N ASP A 248 1.46 -15.62 -2.32
CA ASP A 248 0.63 -16.19 -1.28
C ASP A 248 1.28 -17.43 -0.68
N GLU A 249 1.17 -17.60 0.62
CA GLU A 249 1.67 -18.77 1.35
C GLU A 249 0.55 -19.77 1.68
N TYR A 250 -0.71 -19.44 1.33
CA TYR A 250 -1.82 -20.40 1.29
C TYR A 250 -1.93 -21.06 -0.09
N VAL A 251 -2.67 -22.17 -0.18
CA VAL A 251 -2.76 -22.96 -1.42
C VAL A 251 -3.48 -22.16 -2.51
N VAL A 252 -2.77 -21.95 -3.61
CA VAL A 252 -3.27 -21.26 -4.81
C VAL A 252 -3.13 -22.20 -6.01
N SER A 253 -4.24 -22.57 -6.63
CA SER A 253 -4.30 -23.63 -7.66
C SER A 253 -3.49 -23.38 -8.92
N TRP A 254 -3.19 -22.12 -9.24
CA TRP A 254 -2.41 -21.76 -10.43
C TRP A 254 -0.90 -21.67 -10.19
N TYR A 255 -0.43 -21.81 -8.94
CA TYR A 255 1.00 -21.89 -8.66
C TYR A 255 1.53 -23.26 -9.11
N THR A 256 2.50 -23.24 -10.00
CA THR A 256 3.24 -24.41 -10.45
C THR A 256 4.74 -24.13 -10.33
N PRO A 257 5.59 -25.17 -10.28
CA PRO A 257 7.04 -25.00 -10.27
C PRO A 257 7.55 -24.12 -11.42
N SER A 258 6.98 -24.26 -12.62
CA SER A 258 7.33 -23.44 -13.78
C SER A 258 7.03 -21.96 -13.57
N VAL A 259 5.83 -21.65 -13.06
CA VAL A 259 5.42 -20.28 -12.75
C VAL A 259 6.32 -19.66 -11.69
N VAL A 260 6.62 -20.39 -10.62
CA VAL A 260 7.50 -19.89 -9.54
C VAL A 260 8.90 -19.61 -10.05
N ASN A 261 9.48 -20.51 -10.85
CA ASN A 261 10.82 -20.31 -11.42
C ASN A 261 10.88 -19.12 -12.39
N GLU A 262 9.84 -18.93 -13.22
CA GLU A 262 9.69 -17.74 -14.05
C GLU A 262 9.66 -16.47 -13.19
N ARG A 263 8.84 -16.46 -12.14
CA ARG A 263 8.71 -15.32 -11.23
C ARG A 263 10.01 -15.02 -10.47
N HIS A 264 10.76 -16.04 -10.08
CA HIS A 264 12.10 -15.84 -9.48
C HIS A 264 13.05 -15.12 -10.41
N SER A 265 13.08 -15.46 -11.70
CA SER A 265 13.93 -14.78 -12.69
C SER A 265 13.58 -13.29 -12.86
N LEU A 266 12.39 -12.88 -12.44
CA LEU A 266 11.89 -11.51 -12.45
C LEU A 266 11.95 -10.83 -11.06
N GLY A 267 12.54 -11.48 -10.06
CA GLY A 267 12.66 -10.94 -8.71
C GLY A 267 11.39 -11.03 -7.87
N PHE A 268 10.41 -11.88 -8.26
CA PHE A 268 9.16 -12.14 -7.55
C PHE A 268 9.22 -13.43 -6.74
N TYR A 269 8.31 -13.61 -5.79
CA TYR A 269 7.97 -14.87 -5.10
C TYR A 269 9.12 -15.46 -4.29
N ARG A 270 10.01 -14.62 -3.77
CA ARG A 270 11.17 -15.08 -2.99
C ARG A 270 10.81 -15.86 -1.72
N ASN A 271 9.56 -15.77 -1.25
CA ASN A 271 9.02 -16.51 -0.10
C ASN A 271 8.45 -17.90 -0.45
N VAL A 272 8.46 -18.28 -1.73
CA VAL A 272 8.03 -19.61 -2.23
C VAL A 272 9.12 -20.15 -3.15
N ALA A 273 9.42 -21.44 -3.12
CA ALA A 273 10.49 -22.02 -3.94
C ALA A 273 10.15 -23.45 -4.40
N THR A 274 10.83 -23.89 -5.44
CA THR A 274 10.78 -25.27 -5.97
C THR A 274 11.79 -26.18 -5.30
N ASP A 275 12.77 -25.61 -4.60
CA ASP A 275 13.83 -26.30 -3.91
C ASP A 275 14.10 -25.68 -2.55
N THR A 276 14.29 -26.50 -1.54
CA THR A 276 14.54 -26.09 -0.16
C THR A 276 15.89 -25.39 0.03
N SER A 277 16.87 -25.65 -0.85
CA SER A 277 18.16 -24.97 -0.82
C SER A 277 18.09 -23.47 -1.16
N TYR A 278 16.97 -23.01 -1.71
CA TYR A 278 16.75 -21.60 -2.06
C TYR A 278 16.95 -20.64 -0.89
N TRP A 279 16.72 -21.12 0.34
CA TRP A 279 16.91 -20.33 1.57
C TRP A 279 18.06 -20.83 2.45
N ALA A 280 19.04 -21.53 1.87
CA ALA A 280 20.17 -22.07 2.62
C ALA A 280 20.95 -21.01 3.41
N ASP A 281 21.03 -19.78 2.90
CA ASP A 281 21.71 -18.64 3.54
C ASP A 281 21.11 -18.31 4.92
N PHE A 282 19.79 -18.46 5.09
CA PHE A 282 19.13 -18.26 6.37
C PHE A 282 19.59 -19.30 7.41
N THR A 283 19.64 -20.56 7.02
CA THR A 283 20.09 -21.64 7.90
C THR A 283 21.57 -21.46 8.26
N GLN A 284 22.40 -21.07 7.30
CA GLN A 284 23.82 -20.75 7.54
C GLN A 284 24.01 -19.53 8.47
N ALA A 285 23.10 -18.57 8.39
CA ALA A 285 23.06 -17.40 9.27
C ALA A 285 22.49 -17.69 10.68
N GLY A 286 22.11 -18.93 10.96
CA GLY A 286 21.65 -19.35 12.29
C GLY A 286 20.15 -19.16 12.54
N TYR A 287 19.34 -18.93 11.49
CA TYR A 287 17.88 -18.96 11.65
C TYR A 287 17.42 -20.37 12.01
N THR A 288 16.55 -20.45 13.00
CA THR A 288 16.02 -21.74 13.46
C THR A 288 14.96 -22.29 12.49
N SER A 289 14.63 -23.58 12.62
CA SER A 289 13.54 -24.17 11.86
C SER A 289 12.16 -23.60 12.18
N ALA A 290 12.01 -22.87 13.28
CA ALA A 290 10.79 -22.12 13.59
C ALA A 290 10.70 -20.81 12.80
N GLU A 291 11.84 -20.22 12.42
CA GLU A 291 11.91 -18.93 11.71
C GLU A 291 11.94 -19.09 10.19
N VAL A 292 12.59 -20.17 9.69
CA VAL A 292 12.65 -20.51 8.28
C VAL A 292 12.43 -22.01 8.12
N MET A 293 11.25 -22.38 7.68
CA MET A 293 10.87 -23.78 7.49
C MET A 293 10.61 -24.05 6.01
N TYR A 294 10.94 -25.26 5.66
CA TYR A 294 10.57 -25.82 4.36
C TYR A 294 9.27 -26.60 4.53
N ASP A 295 8.17 -26.00 4.16
CA ASP A 295 6.87 -26.67 4.21
C ASP A 295 6.29 -26.83 2.82
N GLN A 296 6.11 -28.06 2.40
CA GLN A 296 5.45 -28.34 1.13
C GLN A 296 3.95 -28.05 1.24
N TYR A 297 3.47 -27.07 0.49
CA TYR A 297 2.06 -26.68 0.49
C TYR A 297 1.33 -26.97 -0.83
N ILE A 298 2.07 -27.15 -1.91
CA ILE A 298 1.61 -27.63 -3.23
C ILE A 298 2.65 -28.62 -3.74
N SER A 299 2.25 -29.61 -4.56
CA SER A 299 3.18 -30.58 -5.13
C SER A 299 4.35 -29.89 -5.87
N GLY A 300 5.56 -30.12 -5.41
CA GLY A 300 6.79 -29.52 -5.96
C GLY A 300 7.04 -28.08 -5.59
N LEU A 301 6.28 -27.53 -4.63
CA LEU A 301 6.50 -26.17 -4.11
C LEU A 301 6.62 -26.18 -2.59
N TYR A 302 7.50 -25.32 -2.12
CA TYR A 302 7.78 -25.07 -0.71
C TYR A 302 7.53 -23.62 -0.37
N ARG A 303 7.09 -23.35 0.83
CA ARG A 303 7.01 -22.02 1.44
C ARG A 303 8.00 -21.91 2.57
N SER A 304 8.36 -20.69 2.93
CA SER A 304 9.39 -20.45 3.93
C SER A 304 8.92 -20.59 5.39
N THR A 305 7.64 -20.88 5.64
CA THR A 305 7.11 -21.02 7.00
C THR A 305 5.88 -21.94 7.06
N ARG A 306 5.67 -22.56 8.23
CA ARG A 306 4.40 -23.25 8.56
C ARG A 306 3.45 -22.37 9.34
N GLU A 307 3.95 -21.31 9.93
CA GLU A 307 3.15 -20.44 10.78
C GLU A 307 2.31 -19.49 9.94
N SER A 308 1.17 -19.13 10.50
CA SER A 308 0.33 -18.10 9.92
C SER A 308 1.06 -16.77 9.95
N GLY A 309 1.06 -16.06 8.84
CA GLY A 309 1.67 -14.76 8.69
C GLY A 309 0.89 -13.90 7.69
N ILE A 310 1.41 -12.71 7.41
CA ILE A 310 0.72 -11.77 6.52
C ILE A 310 0.39 -12.41 5.17
N MET A 311 1.32 -13.14 4.54
CA MET A 311 1.09 -13.77 3.24
C MET A 311 0.27 -15.05 3.28
N TRP A 312 -0.10 -15.52 4.47
CA TRP A 312 -0.98 -16.67 4.65
C TRP A 312 -2.44 -16.29 4.94
N ASN A 313 -2.66 -15.40 5.92
CA ASN A 313 -4.01 -15.12 6.44
C ASN A 313 -4.22 -13.63 6.81
N ASN A 314 -3.43 -12.72 6.27
CA ASN A 314 -3.48 -11.28 6.50
C ASN A 314 -3.15 -10.84 7.96
N ASN A 315 -2.68 -11.73 8.81
CA ASN A 315 -2.43 -11.46 10.22
C ASN A 315 -0.94 -11.54 10.58
N GLY A 316 -0.60 -11.01 11.75
CA GLY A 316 0.74 -11.12 12.31
C GLY A 316 1.78 -10.24 11.60
N ILE A 317 2.95 -10.82 11.36
CA ILE A 317 4.12 -10.18 10.77
C ILE A 317 4.55 -10.91 9.48
N PHE A 318 5.42 -10.28 8.70
CA PHE A 318 6.14 -10.98 7.64
C PHE A 318 7.15 -11.96 8.25
N ASN A 319 7.25 -13.17 7.73
CA ASN A 319 8.31 -14.09 8.12
C ASN A 319 9.69 -13.57 7.71
N ALA A 320 10.77 -14.20 8.19
CA ALA A 320 12.13 -13.75 7.96
C ALA A 320 12.48 -13.60 6.46
N VAL A 321 12.08 -14.56 5.64
CA VAL A 321 12.33 -14.54 4.18
C VAL A 321 11.57 -13.41 3.52
N SER A 322 10.32 -13.19 3.90
CA SER A 322 9.50 -12.09 3.40
C SER A 322 10.08 -10.73 3.83
N ARG A 323 10.53 -10.60 5.08
CA ARG A 323 11.23 -9.38 5.55
C ARG A 323 12.49 -9.11 4.76
N TRP A 324 13.29 -10.14 4.47
CA TRP A 324 14.47 -10.01 3.63
C TRP A 324 14.13 -9.52 2.22
N ALA A 325 13.15 -10.12 1.58
CA ALA A 325 12.75 -9.72 0.22
C ALA A 325 12.33 -8.24 0.18
N ILE A 326 11.56 -7.78 1.17
CA ILE A 326 11.12 -6.39 1.29
C ILE A 326 12.30 -5.47 1.61
N TYR A 327 13.15 -5.84 2.57
CA TYR A 327 14.34 -5.09 2.98
C TYR A 327 15.30 -4.86 1.81
N ASP A 328 15.69 -5.93 1.13
CA ASP A 328 16.57 -5.90 -0.03
C ASP A 328 16.03 -4.99 -1.14
N ARG A 329 14.72 -5.11 -1.41
CA ARG A 329 14.05 -4.25 -2.39
C ARG A 329 14.05 -2.77 -1.99
N ILE A 330 13.75 -2.44 -0.74
CA ILE A 330 13.83 -1.05 -0.25
C ILE A 330 15.23 -0.49 -0.46
N ARG A 331 16.26 -1.23 -0.02
CA ARG A 331 17.66 -0.81 -0.10
C ARG A 331 18.09 -0.62 -1.56
N LYS A 332 17.83 -1.61 -2.41
CA LYS A 332 18.20 -1.55 -3.83
C LYS A 332 17.52 -0.38 -4.55
N GLN A 333 16.24 -0.14 -4.30
CA GLN A 333 15.53 0.96 -4.94
C GLN A 333 15.92 2.34 -4.42
N THR A 334 16.37 2.46 -3.19
CA THR A 334 16.71 3.76 -2.59
C THR A 334 18.19 4.09 -2.61
N GLU A 335 19.08 3.08 -2.56
CA GLU A 335 20.53 3.26 -2.41
C GLU A 335 21.34 2.68 -3.59
N GLY A 336 20.72 1.88 -4.45
CA GLY A 336 21.35 1.24 -5.60
C GLY A 336 21.54 -0.26 -5.41
N ASP A 337 21.89 -0.94 -6.49
CA ASP A 337 22.08 -2.39 -6.51
C ASP A 337 23.38 -2.77 -5.79
N SER A 338 23.25 -3.47 -4.68
CA SER A 338 24.34 -3.97 -3.85
C SER A 338 23.85 -5.21 -3.09
N ASP A 339 24.78 -5.95 -2.50
CA ASP A 339 24.46 -7.02 -1.56
C ASP A 339 24.20 -6.41 -0.16
N TYR A 340 22.97 -6.57 0.32
CA TYR A 340 22.53 -6.06 1.62
C TYR A 340 22.32 -7.17 2.66
N TRP A 341 22.74 -8.41 2.41
CA TRP A 341 22.49 -9.54 3.28
C TRP A 341 23.05 -9.34 4.69
N SER A 342 24.32 -8.95 4.79
CA SER A 342 24.96 -8.71 6.10
C SER A 342 24.30 -7.60 6.91
N ASP A 343 23.81 -6.57 6.23
CA ASP A 343 23.07 -5.47 6.90
C ASP A 343 21.69 -5.92 7.34
N PHE A 344 21.01 -6.74 6.54
CA PHE A 344 19.74 -7.35 6.89
C PHE A 344 19.86 -8.20 8.16
N LEU A 345 20.88 -9.04 8.27
CA LEU A 345 21.07 -9.87 9.47
C LEU A 345 21.19 -9.02 10.76
N LYS A 346 21.92 -7.92 10.68
CA LYS A 346 22.02 -6.97 11.82
C LYS A 346 20.70 -6.28 12.14
N TYR A 347 19.95 -5.94 11.11
CA TYR A 347 18.63 -5.32 11.22
C TYR A 347 17.62 -6.30 11.81
N ASP A 348 17.53 -7.54 11.28
CA ASP A 348 16.50 -8.51 11.63
C ASP A 348 16.61 -8.99 13.08
N ILE A 349 17.83 -9.13 13.60
CA ILE A 349 18.06 -9.46 15.02
C ILE A 349 17.46 -8.42 15.97
N LYS A 350 17.44 -7.16 15.58
CA LYS A 350 16.93 -6.05 16.40
C LYS A 350 15.40 -5.88 16.33
N ASN A 351 14.79 -6.40 15.28
CA ASN A 351 13.39 -6.13 14.93
C ASN A 351 12.52 -7.40 14.87
N LYS A 352 13.00 -8.50 15.47
CA LYS A 352 12.25 -9.75 15.65
C LYS A 352 11.15 -9.63 16.68
#